data_19b7451770e6a068be18aa9c3acc058e
#
_entry.id   19b7451770e6a068be18aa9c3acc058e
#
_cell.length_a   1.000
_cell.length_b   1.000
_cell.length_c   1.000
_cell.angle_alpha   90.00
_cell.angle_beta   90.00
_cell.angle_gamma   90.00
#
_symmetry.space_group_name_H-M   'P 1'
#
loop_
_entity.id
_entity.type
_entity.pdbx_description
1 polymer ?
#
loop_
_entity_poly.entity_id
_entity_poly.type
_entity_poly.pdbx_seq_one_letter_code
_entity_poly.pdbx_strand_id
1 'polypeptide(L)'
;MKGPQRTILFLIADTGAGHRSAANAIRNALNLIAQKEHEEWLAQQQSPTDEQVNSLAPTSYRIEIVDVFQEYSRFPLRETVKLYGPAIRYNPKLYGRVFHLSNRPRISAVQTVASPLVINGLQRLITSVQPDVIVSIHPLLNYVTLRTLHNLGMHIPFITVVTDLVSVHYTWFTPGADAYIVPTGYARDLYLKRSLDPQRVHVLGMPIDPKFTLPVDSKQELQRKLGLEPGIPVVLLVGGGEGAMGMRSAVHAISQAHLPVQLLIITGRNKRLYMQLQRTRSSLRVPAKVFGFVNNMPEMMHASDVIVTKAGPGTICEALTCNLPIILRGYVPGQEEGNVTYVVENNVGVLAYDTVELINTLRRLIKPGSELLQQQLENARRISRPRASFDIANCILGFLPLPGVPGIWQNDQGKRQHREFTRYPLTRLPVRILRPTLLVVSSRTPGRTLRRGLPRLKFLRRRVRNLSRSRSRENLDHSRDKSTET
;
A
#
# COMPACT_ATOMS: atom_id res chain seq x y z
N MET A 1 22.19 -29.87 -11.74
CA MET A 1 20.76 -30.27 -11.85
C MET A 1 19.91 -29.02 -11.63
N LYS A 2 18.78 -28.82 -12.34
CA LYS A 2 17.86 -27.73 -12.06
C LYS A 2 17.15 -27.99 -10.73
N GLY A 3 17.08 -27.00 -9.86
CA GLY A 3 16.33 -27.10 -8.62
C GLY A 3 14.82 -27.29 -8.86
N PRO A 4 14.05 -27.64 -7.83
CA PRO A 4 12.61 -27.81 -7.95
C PRO A 4 11.95 -26.45 -8.34
N GLN A 5 10.90 -26.54 -9.19
CA GLN A 5 10.09 -25.37 -9.53
C GLN A 5 8.84 -25.33 -8.64
N ARG A 6 8.54 -24.16 -8.06
CA ARG A 6 7.32 -23.88 -7.26
C ARG A 6 6.49 -22.79 -7.90
N THR A 7 5.19 -22.96 -7.89
CA THR A 7 4.25 -22.03 -8.54
C THR A 7 3.50 -21.21 -7.49
N ILE A 8 3.60 -19.90 -7.57
CA ILE A 8 2.92 -18.92 -6.71
C ILE A 8 1.88 -18.19 -7.55
N LEU A 9 0.60 -18.32 -7.18
CA LEU A 9 -0.50 -17.67 -7.89
C LEU A 9 -1.03 -16.46 -7.11
N PHE A 10 -0.84 -15.26 -7.65
CA PHE A 10 -1.44 -14.03 -7.13
C PHE A 10 -2.78 -13.76 -7.80
N LEU A 11 -3.82 -13.60 -6.98
CA LEU A 11 -5.15 -13.21 -7.41
C LEU A 11 -5.40 -11.73 -7.11
N ILE A 12 -5.66 -10.96 -8.16
CA ILE A 12 -5.93 -9.53 -8.08
C ILE A 12 -7.23 -9.16 -8.80
N ALA A 13 -7.67 -7.92 -8.61
CA ALA A 13 -8.61 -7.24 -9.47
C ALA A 13 -8.11 -5.81 -9.73
N ASP A 14 -8.09 -5.39 -11.00
CA ASP A 14 -7.64 -4.05 -11.40
C ASP A 14 -8.72 -2.98 -11.14
N THR A 15 -9.16 -2.89 -9.88
CA THR A 15 -10.00 -1.80 -9.37
C THR A 15 -9.15 -0.60 -8.95
N GLY A 16 -8.35 -0.05 -9.89
CA GLY A 16 -7.29 0.92 -9.62
C GLY A 16 -5.90 0.28 -9.62
N ALA A 17 -4.85 1.11 -9.52
CA ALA A 17 -3.46 0.64 -9.65
C ALA A 17 -2.90 -0.09 -8.41
N GLY A 18 -3.54 0.03 -7.23
CA GLY A 18 -2.97 -0.37 -5.95
C GLY A 18 -2.72 -1.86 -5.80
N HIS A 19 -3.70 -2.71 -6.13
CA HIS A 19 -3.60 -4.17 -5.97
C HIS A 19 -2.54 -4.78 -6.88
N ARG A 20 -2.49 -4.35 -8.15
CA ARG A 20 -1.46 -4.79 -9.10
C ARG A 20 -0.07 -4.30 -8.69
N SER A 21 0.04 -3.07 -8.19
CA SER A 21 1.31 -2.53 -7.67
C SER A 21 1.81 -3.36 -6.48
N ALA A 22 0.92 -3.72 -5.55
CA ALA A 22 1.24 -4.57 -4.41
C ALA A 22 1.69 -5.98 -4.83
N ALA A 23 0.99 -6.61 -5.79
CA ALA A 23 1.38 -7.90 -6.35
C ALA A 23 2.76 -7.85 -7.00
N ASN A 24 3.02 -6.83 -7.82
CA ASN A 24 4.31 -6.63 -8.47
C ASN A 24 5.43 -6.39 -7.45
N ALA A 25 5.17 -5.63 -6.39
CA ALA A 25 6.13 -5.37 -5.32
C ALA A 25 6.58 -6.68 -4.63
N ILE A 26 5.63 -7.55 -4.30
CA ILE A 26 5.93 -8.86 -3.70
C ILE A 26 6.66 -9.76 -4.70
N ARG A 27 6.23 -9.79 -5.98
CA ARG A 27 6.93 -10.53 -7.04
C ARG A 27 8.38 -10.08 -7.20
N ASN A 28 8.62 -8.76 -7.20
CA ASN A 28 9.97 -8.22 -7.31
C ASN A 28 10.83 -8.62 -6.10
N ALA A 29 10.27 -8.63 -4.89
CA ALA A 29 10.95 -9.11 -3.69
C ALA A 29 11.27 -10.61 -3.77
N LEU A 30 10.33 -11.46 -4.23
CA LEU A 30 10.53 -12.89 -4.45
C LEU A 30 11.66 -13.15 -5.47
N ASN A 31 11.67 -12.39 -6.57
CA ASN A 31 12.72 -12.51 -7.59
C ASN A 31 14.11 -12.13 -7.04
N LEU A 32 14.19 -11.06 -6.23
CA LEU A 32 15.45 -10.65 -5.60
C LEU A 32 15.94 -11.68 -4.56
N ILE A 33 15.03 -12.31 -3.81
CA ILE A 33 15.39 -13.38 -2.89
C ILE A 33 15.93 -14.58 -3.68
N ALA A 34 15.23 -15.02 -4.74
CA ALA A 34 15.64 -16.14 -5.56
C ALA A 34 16.98 -15.88 -6.25
N GLN A 35 17.19 -14.67 -6.75
CA GLN A 35 18.47 -14.27 -7.35
C GLN A 35 19.61 -14.37 -6.35
N LYS A 36 19.41 -13.84 -5.14
CA LYS A 36 20.42 -13.88 -4.09
C LYS A 36 20.74 -15.30 -3.65
N GLU A 37 19.74 -16.15 -3.46
CA GLU A 37 19.93 -17.56 -3.14
C GLU A 37 20.72 -18.30 -4.23
N HIS A 38 20.44 -17.99 -5.50
CA HIS A 38 21.17 -18.56 -6.63
C HIS A 38 22.63 -18.10 -6.71
N GLU A 39 22.90 -16.81 -6.48
CA GLU A 39 24.25 -16.25 -6.44
C GLU A 39 25.07 -16.86 -5.29
N GLU A 40 24.47 -16.98 -4.10
CA GLU A 40 25.10 -17.63 -2.94
C GLU A 40 25.42 -19.10 -3.21
N TRP A 41 24.51 -19.83 -3.86
CA TRP A 41 24.73 -21.22 -4.25
C TRP A 41 25.86 -21.36 -5.27
N LEU A 42 25.92 -20.50 -6.30
CA LEU A 42 27.02 -20.49 -7.29
C LEU A 42 28.37 -20.19 -6.63
N ALA A 43 28.42 -19.24 -5.70
CA ALA A 43 29.65 -18.91 -4.97
C ALA A 43 30.15 -20.12 -4.14
N GLN A 44 29.23 -20.87 -3.52
CA GLN A 44 29.56 -22.11 -2.78
C GLN A 44 30.09 -23.21 -3.68
N GLN A 45 29.64 -23.30 -4.93
CA GLN A 45 30.12 -24.31 -5.90
C GLN A 45 31.56 -23.99 -6.41
N GLN A 46 32.00 -22.74 -6.34
CA GLN A 46 33.35 -22.36 -6.77
C GLN A 46 34.47 -22.73 -5.75
N SER A 47 34.09 -22.92 -4.47
CA SER A 47 35.03 -23.33 -3.41
C SER A 47 34.32 -24.33 -2.46
N PRO A 48 34.03 -25.55 -2.93
CA PRO A 48 33.24 -26.51 -2.17
C PRO A 48 34.05 -27.06 -0.99
N THR A 49 33.45 -27.06 0.21
CA THR A 49 33.86 -27.87 1.35
C THR A 49 33.23 -29.27 1.19
N ASP A 50 33.81 -30.32 1.78
CA ASP A 50 33.33 -31.71 1.63
C ASP A 50 31.85 -31.94 1.96
N GLU A 51 31.26 -31.10 2.86
CA GLU A 51 29.83 -31.11 3.19
C GLU A 51 28.94 -30.39 2.15
N GLN A 52 29.51 -29.55 1.28
CA GLN A 52 28.76 -28.71 0.32
C GLN A 52 28.63 -29.33 -1.09
N VAL A 53 29.37 -30.39 -1.39
CA VAL A 53 29.36 -31.06 -2.70
C VAL A 53 27.98 -31.58 -3.12
N ASN A 54 27.08 -31.83 -2.17
CA ASN A 54 25.74 -32.36 -2.40
C ASN A 54 24.59 -31.31 -2.17
N SER A 55 24.87 -30.01 -2.14
CA SER A 55 23.81 -29.03 -2.00
C SER A 55 22.89 -29.03 -3.22
N LEU A 56 21.59 -29.24 -2.99
CA LEU A 56 20.56 -29.13 -4.04
C LEU A 56 20.54 -27.71 -4.62
N ALA A 57 20.39 -27.60 -5.93
CA ALA A 57 20.19 -26.31 -6.56
C ALA A 57 18.97 -25.58 -5.95
N PRO A 58 19.03 -24.24 -5.79
CA PRO A 58 17.96 -23.48 -5.17
C PRO A 58 16.62 -23.62 -5.93
N THR A 59 15.54 -23.45 -5.19
CA THR A 59 14.19 -23.50 -5.74
C THR A 59 13.96 -22.37 -6.73
N SER A 60 13.43 -22.66 -7.90
CA SER A 60 12.96 -21.65 -8.85
C SER A 60 11.47 -21.37 -8.63
N TYR A 61 11.06 -20.12 -8.80
CA TYR A 61 9.67 -19.71 -8.60
C TYR A 61 9.02 -19.29 -9.92
N ARG A 62 7.89 -19.94 -10.25
CA ARG A 62 6.98 -19.50 -11.29
C ARG A 62 5.91 -18.63 -10.65
N ILE A 63 5.88 -17.35 -10.98
CA ILE A 63 4.97 -16.37 -10.36
C ILE A 63 3.95 -15.91 -11.39
N GLU A 64 2.67 -16.23 -11.16
CA GLU A 64 1.54 -15.83 -11.99
C GLU A 64 0.71 -14.76 -11.27
N ILE A 65 0.41 -13.63 -11.94
CA ILE A 65 -0.45 -12.56 -11.42
C ILE A 65 -1.65 -12.42 -12.34
N VAL A 66 -2.83 -12.77 -11.84
CA VAL A 66 -4.05 -12.90 -12.63
C VAL A 66 -5.13 -11.93 -12.14
N ASP A 67 -5.70 -11.14 -13.05
CA ASP A 67 -6.93 -10.39 -12.82
C ASP A 67 -8.14 -11.31 -12.99
N VAL A 68 -8.62 -11.83 -11.86
CA VAL A 68 -9.70 -12.83 -11.86
C VAL A 68 -11.00 -12.30 -12.47
N PHE A 69 -11.33 -11.03 -12.23
CA PHE A 69 -12.58 -10.49 -12.74
C PHE A 69 -12.53 -10.22 -14.24
N GLN A 70 -11.42 -9.76 -14.77
CA GLN A 70 -11.28 -9.51 -16.20
C GLN A 70 -11.15 -10.80 -17.01
N GLU A 71 -10.40 -11.78 -16.51
CA GLU A 71 -10.01 -12.95 -17.27
C GLU A 71 -10.93 -14.16 -17.04
N TYR A 72 -11.48 -14.29 -15.80
CA TYR A 72 -12.16 -15.52 -15.38
C TYR A 72 -13.60 -15.33 -14.88
N SER A 73 -14.15 -14.10 -14.86
CA SER A 73 -15.54 -13.88 -14.49
C SER A 73 -16.48 -13.83 -15.71
N ARG A 74 -17.77 -14.13 -15.46
CA ARG A 74 -18.85 -14.03 -16.46
C ARG A 74 -19.54 -12.67 -16.40
N PHE A 75 -20.25 -12.31 -17.50
CA PHE A 75 -21.19 -11.20 -17.48
C PHE A 75 -22.27 -11.39 -16.40
N PRO A 76 -22.71 -10.36 -15.66
CA PRO A 76 -22.33 -8.94 -15.78
C PRO A 76 -21.11 -8.52 -14.93
N LEU A 77 -20.54 -9.40 -14.10
CA LEU A 77 -19.52 -9.06 -13.11
C LEU A 77 -18.25 -8.47 -13.76
N ARG A 78 -17.83 -9.02 -14.88
CA ARG A 78 -16.68 -8.51 -15.65
C ARG A 78 -16.82 -7.03 -16.03
N GLU A 79 -18.03 -6.59 -16.36
CA GLU A 79 -18.26 -5.20 -16.75
C GLU A 79 -18.45 -4.26 -15.56
N THR A 80 -19.03 -4.75 -14.46
CA THR A 80 -19.26 -3.95 -13.25
C THR A 80 -17.95 -3.48 -12.61
N VAL A 81 -16.89 -4.30 -12.68
CA VAL A 81 -15.55 -3.94 -12.16
C VAL A 81 -14.96 -2.75 -12.94
N LYS A 82 -15.20 -2.66 -14.24
CA LYS A 82 -14.75 -1.52 -15.08
C LYS A 82 -15.40 -0.19 -14.68
N LEU A 83 -16.58 -0.22 -14.04
CA LEU A 83 -17.28 0.98 -13.59
C LEU A 83 -16.67 1.59 -12.31
N TYR A 84 -15.76 0.90 -11.64
CA TYR A 84 -15.10 1.39 -10.42
C TYR A 84 -14.39 2.73 -10.63
N GLY A 85 -13.51 2.83 -11.61
CA GLY A 85 -12.78 4.07 -11.91
C GLY A 85 -13.71 5.24 -12.25
N PRO A 86 -14.66 5.11 -13.18
CA PRO A 86 -15.67 6.12 -13.46
C PRO A 86 -16.50 6.50 -12.23
N ALA A 87 -16.95 5.55 -11.40
CA ALA A 87 -17.74 5.82 -10.21
C ALA A 87 -17.02 6.74 -9.21
N ILE A 88 -15.74 6.48 -8.94
CA ILE A 88 -14.92 7.34 -8.08
C ILE A 88 -14.70 8.72 -8.72
N ARG A 89 -14.48 8.77 -10.03
CA ARG A 89 -14.14 10.02 -10.73
C ARG A 89 -15.32 10.97 -10.85
N TYR A 90 -16.51 10.45 -11.19
CA TYR A 90 -17.67 11.28 -11.49
C TYR A 90 -18.60 11.49 -10.30
N ASN A 91 -18.69 10.52 -9.38
CA ASN A 91 -19.56 10.64 -8.20
C ASN A 91 -18.93 10.02 -6.94
N PRO A 92 -17.84 10.62 -6.40
CA PRO A 92 -17.15 10.08 -5.22
C PRO A 92 -18.03 10.03 -3.97
N LYS A 93 -19.01 10.93 -3.84
CA LYS A 93 -19.95 10.93 -2.69
C LYS A 93 -20.89 9.72 -2.73
N LEU A 94 -21.42 9.38 -3.92
CA LEU A 94 -22.25 8.18 -4.10
C LEU A 94 -21.42 6.92 -3.86
N TYR A 95 -20.21 6.86 -4.41
CA TYR A 95 -19.28 5.76 -4.14
C TYR A 95 -19.04 5.55 -2.64
N GLY A 96 -18.76 6.62 -1.88
CA GLY A 96 -18.59 6.53 -0.43
C GLY A 96 -19.82 5.99 0.31
N ARG A 97 -21.04 6.36 -0.12
CA ARG A 97 -22.27 5.79 0.45
C ARG A 97 -22.39 4.29 0.15
N VAL A 98 -22.14 3.88 -1.08
CA VAL A 98 -22.15 2.46 -1.49
C VAL A 98 -21.10 1.68 -0.72
N PHE A 99 -19.88 2.22 -0.58
CA PHE A 99 -18.82 1.61 0.22
C PHE A 99 -19.24 1.38 1.67
N HIS A 100 -19.82 2.39 2.34
CA HIS A 100 -20.30 2.25 3.72
C HIS A 100 -21.46 1.27 3.86
N LEU A 101 -22.37 1.20 2.86
CA LEU A 101 -23.48 0.23 2.85
C LEU A 101 -22.98 -1.20 2.64
N SER A 102 -21.98 -1.40 1.77
CA SER A 102 -21.38 -2.70 1.50
C SER A 102 -20.41 -3.16 2.61
N ASN A 103 -19.90 -2.23 3.42
CA ASN A 103 -18.99 -2.55 4.54
C ASN A 103 -19.75 -3.07 5.78
N ARG A 104 -20.59 -4.09 5.60
CA ARG A 104 -21.42 -4.71 6.64
C ARG A 104 -21.43 -6.23 6.50
N PRO A 105 -21.73 -6.99 7.58
CA PRO A 105 -21.81 -8.46 7.53
C PRO A 105 -22.73 -9.02 6.43
N ARG A 106 -23.79 -8.30 6.09
CA ARG A 106 -24.76 -8.70 5.05
C ARG A 106 -24.15 -8.81 3.64
N ILE A 107 -22.96 -8.23 3.40
CA ILE A 107 -22.24 -8.37 2.12
C ILE A 107 -21.90 -9.83 1.80
N SER A 108 -21.76 -10.68 2.81
CA SER A 108 -21.50 -12.12 2.63
C SER A 108 -22.61 -12.81 1.82
N ALA A 109 -23.86 -12.40 1.98
CA ALA A 109 -24.97 -12.93 1.18
C ALA A 109 -24.82 -12.54 -0.30
N VAL A 110 -24.42 -11.29 -0.59
CA VAL A 110 -24.15 -10.82 -1.96
C VAL A 110 -22.99 -11.61 -2.58
N GLN A 111 -21.92 -11.83 -1.83
CA GLN A 111 -20.79 -12.64 -2.29
C GLN A 111 -21.21 -14.07 -2.61
N THR A 112 -22.08 -14.66 -1.79
CA THR A 112 -22.60 -16.02 -2.01
C THR A 112 -23.42 -16.10 -3.29
N VAL A 113 -24.30 -15.14 -3.55
CA VAL A 113 -25.13 -15.08 -4.77
C VAL A 113 -24.30 -14.82 -6.03
N ALA A 114 -23.27 -13.96 -5.95
CA ALA A 114 -22.40 -13.63 -7.07
C ALA A 114 -21.32 -14.70 -7.36
N SER A 115 -21.01 -15.55 -6.40
CA SER A 115 -19.91 -16.51 -6.49
C SER A 115 -19.97 -17.48 -7.69
N PRO A 116 -21.14 -17.99 -8.17
CA PRO A 116 -21.20 -18.87 -9.34
C PRO A 116 -20.66 -18.21 -10.63
N LEU A 117 -20.67 -16.89 -10.70
CA LEU A 117 -20.14 -16.15 -11.86
C LEU A 117 -18.61 -16.22 -11.97
N VAL A 118 -17.92 -16.61 -10.91
CA VAL A 118 -16.46 -16.65 -10.82
C VAL A 118 -15.91 -18.06 -10.54
N ILE A 119 -16.62 -18.90 -9.78
CA ILE A 119 -16.15 -20.22 -9.33
C ILE A 119 -15.64 -21.07 -10.48
N ASN A 120 -16.41 -21.24 -11.56
CA ASN A 120 -16.00 -22.07 -12.68
C ASN A 120 -14.75 -21.56 -13.39
N GLY A 121 -14.55 -20.24 -13.41
CA GLY A 121 -13.34 -19.61 -13.91
C GLY A 121 -12.15 -19.89 -13.01
N LEU A 122 -12.31 -19.69 -11.70
CA LEU A 122 -11.27 -19.98 -10.71
C LEU A 122 -10.89 -21.47 -10.67
N GLN A 123 -11.85 -22.40 -10.80
CA GLN A 123 -11.55 -23.82 -10.90
C GLN A 123 -10.61 -24.10 -12.07
N ARG A 124 -10.96 -23.59 -13.27
CA ARG A 124 -10.10 -23.74 -14.47
C ARG A 124 -8.72 -23.10 -14.27
N LEU A 125 -8.66 -21.91 -13.69
CA LEU A 125 -7.40 -21.24 -13.38
C LEU A 125 -6.53 -22.09 -12.45
N ILE A 126 -7.07 -22.53 -11.30
CA ILE A 126 -6.34 -23.30 -10.30
C ILE A 126 -5.86 -24.62 -10.87
N THR A 127 -6.71 -25.34 -11.61
CA THR A 127 -6.34 -26.63 -12.22
C THR A 127 -5.34 -26.50 -13.35
N SER A 128 -5.35 -25.39 -14.11
CA SER A 128 -4.39 -25.16 -15.21
C SER A 128 -3.04 -24.66 -14.72
N VAL A 129 -3.01 -23.77 -13.72
CA VAL A 129 -1.78 -23.18 -13.17
C VAL A 129 -1.10 -24.13 -12.19
N GLN A 130 -1.86 -24.95 -11.47
CA GLN A 130 -1.38 -25.88 -10.45
C GLN A 130 -0.49 -25.21 -9.38
N PRO A 131 -1.01 -24.20 -8.66
CA PRO A 131 -0.19 -23.45 -7.71
C PRO A 131 0.13 -24.25 -6.45
N ASP A 132 1.34 -24.07 -5.92
CA ASP A 132 1.75 -24.57 -4.59
C ASP A 132 1.26 -23.66 -3.46
N VAL A 133 1.00 -22.37 -3.75
CA VAL A 133 0.42 -21.40 -2.83
C VAL A 133 -0.41 -20.36 -3.61
N ILE A 134 -1.52 -19.92 -3.02
CA ILE A 134 -2.38 -18.85 -3.59
C ILE A 134 -2.33 -17.63 -2.68
N VAL A 135 -2.07 -16.46 -3.27
CA VAL A 135 -2.00 -15.17 -2.57
C VAL A 135 -3.08 -14.24 -3.11
N SER A 136 -4.05 -13.89 -2.28
CA SER A 136 -5.11 -12.95 -2.64
C SER A 136 -4.76 -11.54 -2.19
N ILE A 137 -4.77 -10.60 -3.14
CA ILE A 137 -4.53 -9.16 -2.87
C ILE A 137 -5.80 -8.33 -3.15
N HIS A 138 -6.97 -8.96 -3.15
CA HIS A 138 -8.22 -8.24 -3.36
C HIS A 138 -9.36 -8.81 -2.48
N PRO A 139 -10.08 -7.96 -1.72
CA PRO A 139 -11.04 -8.41 -0.72
C PRO A 139 -12.19 -9.28 -1.26
N LEU A 140 -12.65 -9.00 -2.46
CA LEU A 140 -13.77 -9.73 -3.06
C LEU A 140 -13.38 -11.15 -3.54
N LEU A 141 -12.09 -11.45 -3.64
CA LEU A 141 -11.59 -12.75 -4.11
C LEU A 141 -11.44 -13.78 -2.98
N ASN A 142 -11.33 -13.34 -1.72
CA ASN A 142 -11.09 -14.22 -0.59
C ASN A 142 -12.16 -15.30 -0.44
N TYR A 143 -13.43 -14.89 -0.33
CA TYR A 143 -14.55 -15.81 -0.15
C TYR A 143 -14.71 -16.79 -1.33
N VAL A 144 -14.67 -16.27 -2.56
CA VAL A 144 -14.92 -17.11 -3.76
C VAL A 144 -13.77 -18.08 -4.00
N THR A 145 -12.53 -17.72 -3.66
CA THR A 145 -11.37 -18.62 -3.79
C THR A 145 -11.43 -19.75 -2.77
N LEU A 146 -11.69 -19.45 -1.49
CA LEU A 146 -11.84 -20.48 -0.46
C LEU A 146 -12.98 -21.42 -0.76
N ARG A 147 -14.12 -20.90 -1.25
CA ARG A 147 -15.24 -21.73 -1.69
C ARG A 147 -14.88 -22.61 -2.90
N THR A 148 -14.07 -22.10 -3.82
CA THR A 148 -13.59 -22.87 -4.98
C THR A 148 -12.68 -24.02 -4.55
N LEU A 149 -11.74 -23.77 -3.64
CA LEU A 149 -10.86 -24.79 -3.07
C LEU A 149 -11.64 -25.88 -2.34
N HIS A 150 -12.63 -25.48 -1.55
CA HIS A 150 -13.54 -26.42 -0.88
C HIS A 150 -14.31 -27.30 -1.89
N ASN A 151 -14.82 -26.71 -2.97
CA ASN A 151 -15.54 -27.47 -4.03
C ASN A 151 -14.62 -28.42 -4.78
N LEU A 152 -13.34 -28.09 -4.92
CA LEU A 152 -12.33 -29.00 -5.52
C LEU A 152 -11.88 -30.10 -4.55
N GLY A 153 -12.23 -30.02 -3.27
CA GLY A 153 -11.73 -30.92 -2.23
C GLY A 153 -10.22 -30.82 -2.02
N MET A 154 -9.64 -29.65 -2.32
CA MET A 154 -8.20 -29.40 -2.26
C MET A 154 -7.84 -28.43 -1.15
N HIS A 155 -6.70 -28.68 -0.50
CA HIS A 155 -6.10 -27.71 0.41
C HIS A 155 -4.79 -27.21 -0.19
N ILE A 156 -4.86 -26.02 -0.79
CA ILE A 156 -3.71 -25.25 -1.24
C ILE A 156 -3.55 -24.09 -0.25
N PRO A 157 -2.36 -23.84 0.33
CA PRO A 157 -2.16 -22.71 1.23
C PRO A 157 -2.68 -21.41 0.63
N PHE A 158 -3.55 -20.73 1.37
CA PHE A 158 -4.23 -19.51 0.93
C PHE A 158 -3.87 -18.35 1.84
N ILE A 159 -3.20 -17.35 1.29
CA ILE A 159 -2.71 -16.18 2.01
C ILE A 159 -3.47 -14.94 1.54
N THR A 160 -3.91 -14.10 2.48
CA THR A 160 -4.53 -12.81 2.18
C THR A 160 -3.55 -11.68 2.50
N VAL A 161 -3.28 -10.80 1.54
CA VAL A 161 -2.46 -9.60 1.72
C VAL A 161 -3.34 -8.37 1.65
N VAL A 162 -3.57 -7.74 2.80
CA VAL A 162 -4.45 -6.58 2.96
C VAL A 162 -3.74 -5.31 2.56
N THR A 163 -4.37 -4.50 1.70
CA THR A 163 -3.83 -3.25 1.19
C THR A 163 -4.52 -1.99 1.76
N ASP A 164 -5.38 -2.15 2.76
CA ASP A 164 -6.05 -1.06 3.47
C ASP A 164 -5.35 -0.80 4.80
N LEU A 165 -4.87 0.44 5.05
CA LEU A 165 -4.06 0.76 6.25
C LEU A 165 -4.87 0.75 7.54
N VAL A 166 -6.08 1.29 7.54
CA VAL A 166 -6.94 1.45 8.71
C VAL A 166 -8.39 1.06 8.44
N SER A 167 -9.00 1.60 7.38
CA SER A 167 -10.41 1.34 7.03
C SER A 167 -10.56 0.03 6.27
N VAL A 168 -10.27 -1.10 6.93
CA VAL A 168 -10.34 -2.42 6.29
C VAL A 168 -11.79 -2.78 5.97
N HIS A 169 -12.11 -2.99 4.69
CA HIS A 169 -13.46 -3.38 4.25
C HIS A 169 -13.85 -4.76 4.78
N TYR A 170 -15.15 -4.95 5.07
CA TYR A 170 -15.65 -6.19 5.68
C TYR A 170 -15.24 -7.46 4.91
N THR A 171 -15.19 -7.40 3.60
CA THR A 171 -14.86 -8.55 2.73
C THR A 171 -13.41 -9.05 2.87
N TRP A 172 -12.52 -8.29 3.52
CA TRP A 172 -11.21 -8.78 3.88
C TRP A 172 -11.24 -9.84 4.99
N PHE A 173 -12.24 -9.81 5.87
CA PHE A 173 -12.32 -10.68 7.05
C PHE A 173 -12.95 -12.04 6.75
N THR A 174 -12.58 -12.66 5.64
CA THR A 174 -13.07 -14.00 5.28
C THR A 174 -12.29 -15.05 6.09
N PRO A 175 -12.94 -15.83 6.98
CA PRO A 175 -12.27 -16.88 7.72
C PRO A 175 -11.83 -18.02 6.80
N GLY A 176 -10.77 -18.76 7.20
CA GLY A 176 -10.29 -19.93 6.47
C GLY A 176 -8.99 -19.73 5.70
N ALA A 177 -8.43 -18.51 5.65
CA ALA A 177 -7.07 -18.32 5.13
C ALA A 177 -6.02 -18.86 6.11
N ASP A 178 -4.91 -19.36 5.58
CA ASP A 178 -3.79 -19.87 6.37
C ASP A 178 -2.97 -18.74 6.98
N ALA A 179 -2.90 -17.58 6.30
CA ALA A 179 -2.34 -16.35 6.86
C ALA A 179 -3.08 -15.10 6.36
N TYR A 180 -3.14 -14.10 7.24
CA TYR A 180 -3.63 -12.75 6.97
C TYR A 180 -2.48 -11.77 7.19
N ILE A 181 -1.95 -11.24 6.13
CA ILE A 181 -0.89 -10.24 6.17
C ILE A 181 -1.54 -8.86 6.16
N VAL A 182 -1.32 -8.09 7.21
CA VAL A 182 -1.92 -6.77 7.40
C VAL A 182 -0.85 -5.68 7.48
N PRO A 183 -1.15 -4.46 6.98
CA PRO A 183 -0.14 -3.40 6.89
C PRO A 183 0.17 -2.72 8.22
N THR A 184 -0.77 -2.69 9.16
CA THR A 184 -0.67 -1.90 10.40
C THR A 184 -1.25 -2.63 11.60
N GLY A 185 -0.87 -2.18 12.81
CA GLY A 185 -1.51 -2.62 14.05
C GLY A 185 -3.01 -2.30 14.11
N TYR A 186 -3.45 -1.19 13.52
CA TYR A 186 -4.87 -0.84 13.40
C TYR A 186 -5.66 -1.91 12.62
N ALA A 187 -5.11 -2.35 11.48
CA ALA A 187 -5.73 -3.42 10.69
C ALA A 187 -5.76 -4.73 11.48
N ARG A 188 -4.65 -5.12 12.14
CA ARG A 188 -4.59 -6.31 13.00
C ARG A 188 -5.67 -6.29 14.08
N ASP A 189 -5.83 -5.19 14.80
CA ASP A 189 -6.82 -5.06 15.86
C ASP A 189 -8.26 -5.28 15.35
N LEU A 190 -8.56 -4.89 14.10
CA LEU A 190 -9.84 -5.16 13.47
C LEU A 190 -10.03 -6.66 13.20
N TYR A 191 -8.98 -7.39 12.81
CA TYR A 191 -9.01 -8.83 12.63
C TYR A 191 -9.25 -9.55 13.95
N LEU A 192 -8.55 -9.18 15.01
CA LEU A 192 -8.72 -9.76 16.35
C LEU A 192 -10.10 -9.49 16.95
N LYS A 193 -10.66 -8.29 16.73
CA LYS A 193 -12.05 -7.97 17.15
C LYS A 193 -13.10 -8.82 16.46
N ARG A 194 -12.77 -9.51 15.37
CA ARG A 194 -13.66 -10.42 14.64
C ARG A 194 -13.36 -11.88 14.90
N SER A 195 -12.65 -12.17 15.99
CA SER A 195 -12.34 -13.53 16.46
C SER A 195 -11.55 -14.38 15.46
N LEU A 196 -10.77 -13.75 14.57
CA LEU A 196 -9.82 -14.46 13.75
C LEU A 196 -8.60 -14.85 14.57
N ASP A 197 -8.02 -16.02 14.26
CA ASP A 197 -6.90 -16.58 14.99
C ASP A 197 -5.70 -15.61 15.01
N PRO A 198 -5.26 -15.12 16.18
CA PRO A 198 -4.14 -14.18 16.28
C PRO A 198 -2.83 -14.72 15.71
N GLN A 199 -2.64 -16.05 15.70
CA GLN A 199 -1.44 -16.70 15.16
C GLN A 199 -1.36 -16.62 13.65
N ARG A 200 -2.50 -16.41 12.97
CA ARG A 200 -2.59 -16.27 11.51
C ARG A 200 -2.54 -14.81 11.04
N VAL A 201 -2.53 -13.82 11.96
CA VAL A 201 -2.54 -12.39 11.59
C VAL A 201 -1.16 -11.78 11.81
N HIS A 202 -0.48 -11.46 10.69
CA HIS A 202 0.89 -10.97 10.67
C HIS A 202 0.93 -9.49 10.26
N VAL A 203 1.56 -8.63 11.08
CA VAL A 203 1.76 -7.20 10.76
C VAL A 203 3.10 -7.04 10.06
N LEU A 204 3.12 -7.17 8.74
CA LEU A 204 4.34 -7.09 7.93
C LEU A 204 4.51 -5.78 7.17
N GLY A 205 3.47 -4.97 7.09
CA GLY A 205 3.48 -3.69 6.35
C GLY A 205 2.73 -3.76 5.03
N MET A 206 2.64 -2.61 4.36
CA MET A 206 2.10 -2.48 3.03
C MET A 206 3.16 -2.89 2.00
N PRO A 207 2.87 -3.80 1.05
CA PRO A 207 3.84 -4.14 0.02
C PRO A 207 4.12 -2.93 -0.88
N ILE A 208 5.38 -2.53 -0.92
CA ILE A 208 5.92 -1.47 -1.78
C ILE A 208 7.09 -2.05 -2.60
N ASP A 209 7.31 -1.51 -3.80
CA ASP A 209 8.38 -2.02 -4.67
C ASP A 209 9.75 -1.92 -3.95
N PRO A 210 10.56 -3.01 -3.89
CA PRO A 210 11.90 -2.98 -3.34
C PRO A 210 12.79 -1.84 -3.84
N LYS A 211 12.52 -1.31 -5.03
CA LYS A 211 13.24 -0.14 -5.59
C LYS A 211 13.23 1.08 -4.68
N PHE A 212 12.20 1.24 -3.83
CA PHE A 212 12.17 2.34 -2.87
C PHE A 212 13.16 2.19 -1.71
N THR A 213 13.79 1.03 -1.56
CA THR A 213 14.75 0.70 -0.49
C THR A 213 16.15 0.42 -1.00
N LEU A 214 16.33 0.33 -2.31
CA LEU A 214 17.63 0.16 -2.91
C LEU A 214 18.44 1.46 -2.82
N PRO A 215 19.78 1.38 -2.80
CA PRO A 215 20.62 2.55 -2.88
C PRO A 215 20.28 3.38 -4.13
N VAL A 216 20.17 4.66 -3.95
CA VAL A 216 19.96 5.64 -5.02
C VAL A 216 21.09 6.64 -5.01
N ASP A 217 21.27 7.35 -6.12
CA ASP A 217 22.19 8.48 -6.19
C ASP A 217 21.87 9.54 -5.11
N SER A 218 22.81 10.40 -4.84
CA SER A 218 22.59 11.52 -3.92
C SER A 218 21.40 12.38 -4.39
N LYS A 219 20.68 12.98 -3.45
CA LYS A 219 19.56 13.86 -3.77
C LYS A 219 19.92 14.93 -4.81
N GLN A 220 21.09 15.51 -4.70
CA GLN A 220 21.55 16.55 -5.63
C GLN A 220 21.79 16.00 -7.04
N GLU A 221 22.34 14.78 -7.18
CA GLU A 221 22.50 14.11 -8.46
C GLU A 221 21.17 13.76 -9.09
N LEU A 222 20.22 13.24 -8.30
CA LEU A 222 18.86 12.98 -8.76
C LEU A 222 18.16 14.26 -9.22
N GLN A 223 18.33 15.38 -8.50
CA GLN A 223 17.80 16.68 -8.91
C GLN A 223 18.36 17.10 -10.26
N ARG A 224 19.70 17.01 -10.46
CA ARG A 224 20.33 17.33 -11.76
C ARG A 224 19.82 16.44 -12.89
N LYS A 225 19.73 15.11 -12.67
CA LYS A 225 19.19 14.15 -13.65
C LYS A 225 17.76 14.46 -14.06
N LEU A 226 16.96 14.97 -13.13
CA LEU A 226 15.58 15.40 -13.38
C LEU A 226 15.47 16.83 -13.95
N GLY A 227 16.60 17.51 -14.15
CA GLY A 227 16.67 18.89 -14.63
C GLY A 227 16.12 19.90 -13.62
N LEU A 228 16.34 19.64 -12.33
CA LEU A 228 16.03 20.50 -11.20
C LEU A 228 17.32 21.17 -10.69
N GLU A 229 17.19 22.31 -10.03
CA GLU A 229 18.32 23.01 -9.40
C GLU A 229 18.60 22.44 -8.00
N PRO A 230 19.83 21.94 -7.72
CA PRO A 230 20.22 21.55 -6.37
C PRO A 230 20.17 22.73 -5.40
N GLY A 231 19.69 22.46 -4.17
CA GLY A 231 19.59 23.50 -3.13
C GLY A 231 18.27 24.26 -3.09
N ILE A 232 17.46 24.19 -4.13
CA ILE A 232 16.08 24.73 -4.11
C ILE A 232 15.12 23.59 -3.68
N PRO A 233 14.29 23.80 -2.63
CA PRO A 233 13.36 22.78 -2.19
C PRO A 233 12.40 22.30 -3.30
N VAL A 234 12.23 20.99 -3.41
CA VAL A 234 11.40 20.34 -4.43
C VAL A 234 10.07 19.89 -3.82
N VAL A 235 8.97 20.39 -4.36
CA VAL A 235 7.61 19.92 -4.03
C VAL A 235 7.16 18.94 -5.09
N LEU A 236 7.01 17.68 -4.72
CA LEU A 236 6.49 16.61 -5.58
C LEU A 236 4.96 16.58 -5.51
N LEU A 237 4.29 16.75 -6.63
CA LEU A 237 2.84 16.62 -6.72
C LEU A 237 2.47 15.31 -7.45
N VAL A 238 1.75 14.42 -6.77
CA VAL A 238 1.33 13.12 -7.33
C VAL A 238 -0.18 12.96 -7.22
N GLY A 239 -0.86 12.90 -8.35
CA GLY A 239 -2.33 12.76 -8.40
C GLY A 239 -2.86 11.32 -8.27
N GLY A 240 -2.00 10.34 -8.01
CA GLY A 240 -2.32 8.92 -8.15
C GLY A 240 -2.46 8.50 -9.61
N GLY A 241 -2.83 7.24 -9.85
CA GLY A 241 -2.90 6.68 -11.20
C GLY A 241 -3.82 7.44 -12.16
N GLU A 242 -4.87 8.09 -11.64
CA GLU A 242 -5.85 8.86 -12.43
C GLU A 242 -5.55 10.38 -12.47
N GLY A 243 -4.50 10.86 -11.79
CA GLY A 243 -4.03 12.25 -11.86
C GLY A 243 -5.09 13.30 -11.49
N ALA A 244 -5.94 13.01 -10.48
CA ALA A 244 -7.07 13.85 -10.11
C ALA A 244 -6.82 14.62 -8.77
N MET A 245 -7.88 15.15 -8.17
CA MET A 245 -7.94 15.74 -6.81
C MET A 245 -7.30 17.13 -6.67
N GLY A 246 -7.68 18.05 -7.56
CA GLY A 246 -7.31 19.46 -7.39
C GLY A 246 -5.84 19.76 -7.67
N MET A 247 -5.11 18.90 -8.37
CA MET A 247 -3.69 19.13 -8.70
C MET A 247 -3.47 20.44 -9.43
N ARG A 248 -4.35 20.80 -10.39
CA ARG A 248 -4.24 22.08 -11.12
C ARG A 248 -4.33 23.29 -10.19
N SER A 249 -5.29 23.29 -9.25
CA SER A 249 -5.43 24.37 -8.26
C SER A 249 -4.24 24.42 -7.31
N ALA A 250 -3.70 23.28 -6.91
CA ALA A 250 -2.50 23.21 -6.07
C ALA A 250 -1.28 23.81 -6.78
N VAL A 251 -1.01 23.39 -8.03
CA VAL A 251 0.09 23.94 -8.85
C VAL A 251 -0.04 25.44 -9.01
N HIS A 252 -1.24 25.93 -9.35
CA HIS A 252 -1.48 27.37 -9.51
C HIS A 252 -1.28 28.13 -8.19
N ALA A 253 -1.81 27.62 -7.09
CA ALA A 253 -1.67 28.27 -5.77
C ALA A 253 -0.20 28.33 -5.32
N ILE A 254 0.57 27.25 -5.49
CA ILE A 254 2.01 27.24 -5.16
C ILE A 254 2.76 28.24 -6.04
N SER A 255 2.44 28.29 -7.33
CA SER A 255 3.05 29.26 -8.26
C SER A 255 2.80 30.71 -7.87
N GLN A 256 1.63 31.03 -7.33
CA GLN A 256 1.28 32.41 -6.90
C GLN A 256 1.78 32.78 -5.50
N ALA A 257 2.21 31.78 -4.71
CA ALA A 257 2.53 31.98 -3.29
C ALA A 257 3.94 32.58 -3.04
N HIS A 258 4.74 32.82 -4.09
CA HIS A 258 6.11 33.35 -4.02
C HIS A 258 7.01 32.53 -3.06
N LEU A 259 6.85 31.20 -3.05
CA LEU A 259 7.69 30.31 -2.28
C LEU A 259 8.98 30.00 -3.04
N PRO A 260 10.14 29.91 -2.36
CA PRO A 260 11.41 29.52 -2.98
C PRO A 260 11.44 28.00 -3.21
N VAL A 261 10.62 27.52 -4.12
CA VAL A 261 10.48 26.08 -4.42
C VAL A 261 10.46 25.84 -5.92
N GLN A 262 10.75 24.60 -6.31
CA GLN A 262 10.51 24.07 -7.63
C GLN A 262 9.56 22.89 -7.60
N LEU A 263 8.82 22.67 -8.68
CA LEU A 263 7.76 21.68 -8.76
C LEU A 263 8.15 20.48 -9.62
N LEU A 264 7.90 19.30 -9.09
CA LEU A 264 7.96 18.03 -9.79
C LEU A 264 6.53 17.47 -9.84
N ILE A 265 5.92 17.43 -11.03
CA ILE A 265 4.49 17.17 -11.18
C ILE A 265 4.26 15.89 -11.96
N ILE A 266 3.63 14.90 -11.33
CA ILE A 266 3.33 13.59 -11.92
C ILE A 266 1.82 13.46 -12.12
N THR A 267 1.38 13.49 -13.38
CA THR A 267 -0.04 13.42 -13.73
C THR A 267 -0.55 11.99 -13.94
N GLY A 268 0.36 11.00 -13.86
CA GLY A 268 0.01 9.60 -14.09
C GLY A 268 -0.57 9.37 -15.49
N ARG A 269 -1.64 8.60 -15.59
CA ARG A 269 -2.32 8.26 -16.87
C ARG A 269 -3.26 9.36 -17.38
N ASN A 270 -3.39 10.49 -16.67
CA ASN A 270 -4.27 11.59 -17.05
C ASN A 270 -3.63 12.47 -18.14
N LYS A 271 -3.72 12.04 -19.39
CA LYS A 271 -3.20 12.76 -20.56
C LYS A 271 -3.75 14.19 -20.67
N ARG A 272 -5.04 14.41 -20.32
CA ARG A 272 -5.67 15.73 -20.40
C ARG A 272 -5.02 16.71 -19.41
N LEU A 273 -4.80 16.29 -18.17
CA LEU A 273 -4.13 17.10 -17.16
C LEU A 273 -2.68 17.37 -17.54
N TYR A 274 -1.97 16.37 -18.04
CA TYR A 274 -0.60 16.52 -18.56
C TYR A 274 -0.52 17.64 -19.61
N MET A 275 -1.37 17.57 -20.65
CA MET A 275 -1.39 18.56 -21.74
C MET A 275 -1.73 19.97 -21.22
N GLN A 276 -2.67 20.10 -20.28
CA GLN A 276 -3.03 21.38 -19.69
C GLN A 276 -1.86 22.00 -18.90
N LEU A 277 -1.20 21.22 -18.04
CA LEU A 277 -0.08 21.69 -17.24
C LEU A 277 1.16 21.99 -18.08
N GLN A 278 1.42 21.21 -19.12
CA GLN A 278 2.50 21.49 -20.07
C GLN A 278 2.30 22.84 -20.80
N ARG A 279 1.09 23.13 -21.25
CA ARG A 279 0.77 24.41 -21.94
C ARG A 279 0.92 25.61 -21.02
N THR A 280 0.60 25.47 -19.72
CA THR A 280 0.67 26.57 -18.74
C THR A 280 1.99 26.61 -18.00
N ARG A 281 2.93 25.70 -18.26
CA ARG A 281 4.19 25.60 -17.53
C ARG A 281 5.02 26.88 -17.57
N SER A 282 5.13 27.51 -18.74
CA SER A 282 5.90 28.75 -18.94
C SER A 282 5.30 29.98 -18.23
N SER A 283 4.02 29.94 -17.86
CA SER A 283 3.35 31.02 -17.11
C SER A 283 3.40 30.83 -15.59
N LEU A 284 3.98 29.72 -15.11
CA LEU A 284 4.19 29.51 -13.67
C LEU A 284 5.33 30.40 -13.18
N ARG A 285 5.18 30.96 -11.98
CA ARG A 285 6.19 31.82 -11.33
C ARG A 285 7.27 31.04 -10.59
N VAL A 286 7.20 29.72 -10.59
CA VAL A 286 8.17 28.81 -10.00
C VAL A 286 8.62 27.80 -11.06
N PRO A 287 9.88 27.35 -11.05
CA PRO A 287 10.35 26.31 -11.95
C PRO A 287 9.51 25.03 -11.79
N ALA A 288 9.11 24.41 -12.91
CA ALA A 288 8.25 23.24 -12.87
C ALA A 288 8.64 22.22 -13.95
N LYS A 289 8.68 20.95 -13.58
CA LYS A 289 8.78 19.80 -14.49
C LYS A 289 7.50 19.00 -14.43
N VAL A 290 6.91 18.70 -15.59
CA VAL A 290 5.64 17.98 -15.69
C VAL A 290 5.88 16.66 -16.41
N PHE A 291 5.48 15.57 -15.77
CA PHE A 291 5.57 14.22 -16.30
C PHE A 291 4.19 13.55 -16.36
N GLY A 292 4.05 12.61 -17.27
CA GLY A 292 2.91 11.71 -17.35
C GLY A 292 3.02 10.56 -16.34
N PHE A 293 2.83 9.33 -16.82
CA PHE A 293 3.13 8.12 -16.07
C PHE A 293 4.65 7.88 -16.06
N VAL A 294 5.21 7.58 -14.90
CA VAL A 294 6.65 7.37 -14.70
C VAL A 294 6.91 5.99 -14.07
N ASN A 295 8.07 5.41 -14.36
CA ASN A 295 8.52 4.14 -13.77
C ASN A 295 9.62 4.33 -12.71
N ASN A 296 10.15 5.55 -12.59
CA ASN A 296 11.22 5.93 -11.67
C ASN A 296 10.71 6.79 -10.50
N MET A 297 9.54 6.45 -9.96
CA MET A 297 8.97 7.15 -8.81
C MET A 297 9.90 7.19 -7.58
N PRO A 298 10.70 6.14 -7.25
CA PRO A 298 11.69 6.20 -6.18
C PRO A 298 12.65 7.37 -6.33
N GLU A 299 13.24 7.56 -7.50
CA GLU A 299 14.16 8.67 -7.79
C GLU A 299 13.47 10.03 -7.62
N MET A 300 12.21 10.14 -8.09
CA MET A 300 11.40 11.35 -7.94
C MET A 300 11.13 11.69 -6.48
N MET A 301 10.84 10.68 -5.64
CA MET A 301 10.62 10.87 -4.21
C MET A 301 11.92 11.23 -3.48
N HIS A 302 13.02 10.56 -3.77
CA HIS A 302 14.32 10.87 -3.16
C HIS A 302 14.90 12.23 -3.57
N ALA A 303 14.54 12.72 -4.77
CA ALA A 303 14.90 14.08 -5.23
C ALA A 303 14.10 15.19 -4.53
N SER A 304 13.01 14.84 -3.82
CA SER A 304 12.01 15.79 -3.31
C SER A 304 12.17 16.07 -1.81
N ASP A 305 11.54 17.16 -1.35
CA ASP A 305 11.53 17.59 0.06
C ASP A 305 10.15 17.38 0.71
N VAL A 306 9.09 17.47 -0.08
CA VAL A 306 7.70 17.33 0.39
C VAL A 306 6.88 16.68 -0.72
N ILE A 307 5.97 15.77 -0.38
CA ILE A 307 4.98 15.23 -1.32
C ILE A 307 3.58 15.79 -1.05
N VAL A 308 2.92 16.24 -2.12
CA VAL A 308 1.51 16.62 -2.14
C VAL A 308 0.73 15.58 -2.92
N THR A 309 -0.14 14.82 -2.23
CA THR A 309 -0.82 13.68 -2.86
C THR A 309 -2.24 13.47 -2.29
N LYS A 310 -2.97 12.50 -2.81
CA LYS A 310 -4.19 11.97 -2.19
C LYS A 310 -3.86 10.89 -1.15
N ALA A 311 -4.82 10.54 -0.31
CA ALA A 311 -4.64 9.54 0.74
C ALA A 311 -4.58 8.08 0.24
N GLY A 312 -3.89 7.81 -0.87
CA GLY A 312 -3.68 6.46 -1.39
C GLY A 312 -2.70 5.66 -0.52
N PRO A 313 -3.04 4.43 -0.08
CA PRO A 313 -2.22 3.66 0.87
C PRO A 313 -0.82 3.36 0.35
N GLY A 314 -0.68 2.98 -0.93
CA GLY A 314 0.63 2.72 -1.55
C GLY A 314 1.52 3.95 -1.52
N THR A 315 1.04 5.10 -2.05
CA THR A 315 1.83 6.35 -2.11
C THR A 315 2.21 6.87 -0.71
N ILE A 316 1.34 6.70 0.30
CA ILE A 316 1.67 7.04 1.69
C ILE A 316 2.85 6.18 2.16
N CYS A 317 2.81 4.86 1.97
CA CYS A 317 3.88 3.97 2.41
C CYS A 317 5.18 4.16 1.62
N GLU A 318 5.10 4.45 0.32
CA GLU A 318 6.23 4.84 -0.52
C GLU A 318 6.91 6.12 0.02
N ALA A 319 6.11 7.15 0.31
CA ALA A 319 6.61 8.41 0.89
C ALA A 319 7.25 8.20 2.27
N LEU A 320 6.62 7.39 3.15
CA LEU A 320 7.18 7.04 4.46
C LEU A 320 8.52 6.30 4.32
N THR A 321 8.65 5.42 3.32
CA THR A 321 9.89 4.68 3.05
C THR A 321 11.01 5.60 2.56
N CYS A 322 10.67 6.59 1.73
CA CYS A 322 11.61 7.62 1.29
C CYS A 322 11.82 8.73 2.34
N ASN A 323 11.24 8.58 3.54
CA ASN A 323 11.29 9.59 4.61
C ASN A 323 10.85 10.98 4.12
N LEU A 324 9.74 11.05 3.36
CA LEU A 324 9.25 12.25 2.71
C LEU A 324 7.98 12.76 3.41
N PRO A 325 7.95 14.01 3.92
CA PRO A 325 6.78 14.60 4.58
C PRO A 325 5.58 14.67 3.64
N ILE A 326 4.39 14.40 4.18
CA ILE A 326 3.16 14.21 3.39
C ILE A 326 2.18 15.35 3.60
N ILE A 327 1.72 15.96 2.51
CA ILE A 327 0.55 16.83 2.50
C ILE A 327 -0.56 16.15 1.69
N LEU A 328 -1.63 15.77 2.37
CA LEU A 328 -2.79 15.18 1.74
C LEU A 328 -3.72 16.28 1.22
N ARG A 329 -4.12 16.20 -0.07
CA ARG A 329 -5.04 17.12 -0.72
C ARG A 329 -6.43 16.55 -0.96
N GLY A 330 -6.67 15.32 -0.51
CA GLY A 330 -7.96 14.67 -0.63
C GLY A 330 -7.87 13.17 -0.46
N TYR A 331 -9.02 12.53 -0.52
CA TYR A 331 -9.17 11.10 -0.31
C TYR A 331 -10.42 10.58 -1.02
N VAL A 332 -10.48 9.29 -1.30
CA VAL A 332 -11.71 8.63 -1.78
C VAL A 332 -12.61 8.38 -0.58
N PRO A 333 -13.84 8.96 -0.55
CA PRO A 333 -14.75 8.81 0.58
C PRO A 333 -15.05 7.33 0.88
N GLY A 334 -15.04 6.98 2.17
CA GLY A 334 -15.24 5.63 2.67
C GLY A 334 -13.96 4.79 2.65
N GLN A 335 -13.29 4.68 1.52
CA GLN A 335 -12.14 3.80 1.34
C GLN A 335 -10.84 4.38 1.93
N GLU A 336 -10.56 5.67 1.68
CA GLU A 336 -9.28 6.30 2.06
C GLU A 336 -9.41 7.19 3.31
N GLU A 337 -10.58 7.28 3.95
CA GLU A 337 -10.77 8.11 5.17
C GLU A 337 -9.83 7.70 6.31
N GLY A 338 -9.67 6.40 6.55
CA GLY A 338 -8.76 5.89 7.57
C GLY A 338 -7.29 6.18 7.27
N ASN A 339 -6.91 6.29 6.00
CA ASN A 339 -5.54 6.64 5.62
C ASN A 339 -5.21 8.09 5.99
N VAL A 340 -6.20 9.00 5.90
CA VAL A 340 -6.04 10.39 6.42
C VAL A 340 -5.81 10.36 7.92
N THR A 341 -6.63 9.63 8.66
CA THR A 341 -6.47 9.43 10.10
C THR A 341 -5.07 8.89 10.43
N TYR A 342 -4.61 7.88 9.69
CA TYR A 342 -3.28 7.28 9.88
C TYR A 342 -2.15 8.31 9.72
N VAL A 343 -2.19 9.14 8.68
CA VAL A 343 -1.16 10.15 8.43
C VAL A 343 -1.16 11.24 9.51
N VAL A 344 -2.35 11.72 9.90
CA VAL A 344 -2.50 12.84 10.83
C VAL A 344 -2.22 12.42 12.29
N GLU A 345 -2.76 11.28 12.74
CA GLU A 345 -2.59 10.81 14.12
C GLU A 345 -1.16 10.34 14.40
N ASN A 346 -0.45 9.83 13.40
CA ASN A 346 0.97 9.49 13.54
C ASN A 346 1.91 10.69 13.34
N ASN A 347 1.38 11.89 13.09
CA ASN A 347 2.16 13.10 12.82
C ASN A 347 3.24 12.93 11.73
N VAL A 348 2.90 12.22 10.64
CA VAL A 348 3.78 12.03 9.47
C VAL A 348 3.38 12.90 8.28
N GLY A 349 2.33 13.68 8.43
CA GLY A 349 1.82 14.60 7.43
C GLY A 349 0.59 15.33 7.90
N VAL A 350 0.01 16.13 7.03
CA VAL A 350 -1.18 16.94 7.28
C VAL A 350 -2.21 16.77 6.18
N LEU A 351 -3.47 17.02 6.48
CA LEU A 351 -4.53 17.16 5.50
C LEU A 351 -4.78 18.64 5.25
N ALA A 352 -4.49 19.10 4.04
CA ALA A 352 -4.79 20.46 3.59
C ALA A 352 -6.06 20.44 2.73
N TYR A 353 -7.20 20.89 3.26
CA TYR A 353 -8.48 20.89 2.57
C TYR A 353 -8.53 21.90 1.41
N ASP A 354 -7.87 23.02 1.58
CA ASP A 354 -7.86 24.11 0.61
C ASP A 354 -6.44 24.56 0.24
N THR A 355 -6.35 25.52 -0.65
CA THR A 355 -5.06 26.05 -1.12
C THR A 355 -4.36 26.93 -0.09
N VAL A 356 -5.09 27.55 0.83
CA VAL A 356 -4.50 28.37 1.89
C VAL A 356 -3.78 27.48 2.90
N GLU A 357 -4.44 26.40 3.35
CA GLU A 357 -3.82 25.40 4.22
C GLU A 357 -2.60 24.74 3.57
N LEU A 358 -2.68 24.43 2.26
CA LEU A 358 -1.55 23.90 1.49
C LEU A 358 -0.34 24.84 1.55
N ILE A 359 -0.54 26.13 1.23
CA ILE A 359 0.53 27.12 1.20
C ILE A 359 1.11 27.37 2.60
N ASN A 360 0.26 27.49 3.61
CA ASN A 360 0.70 27.67 4.99
C ASN A 360 1.51 26.47 5.50
N THR A 361 1.11 25.26 5.14
CA THR A 361 1.84 24.03 5.49
C THR A 361 3.18 23.98 4.76
N LEU A 362 3.21 24.28 3.45
CA LEU A 362 4.47 24.32 2.70
C LEU A 362 5.43 25.34 3.30
N ARG A 363 5.00 26.57 3.62
CA ARG A 363 5.84 27.58 4.27
C ARG A 363 6.48 27.07 5.56
N ARG A 364 5.71 26.34 6.37
CA ARG A 364 6.21 25.77 7.62
C ARG A 364 7.21 24.63 7.38
N LEU A 365 6.98 23.78 6.39
CA LEU A 365 7.85 22.63 6.10
C LEU A 365 9.17 23.05 5.46
N ILE A 366 9.17 24.01 4.51
CA ILE A 366 10.37 24.44 3.79
C ILE A 366 11.22 25.47 4.55
N LYS A 367 10.72 26.00 5.68
CA LYS A 367 11.48 26.94 6.52
C LYS A 367 12.76 26.26 7.04
N PRO A 368 13.93 26.90 6.91
CA PRO A 368 15.16 26.40 7.55
C PRO A 368 14.93 26.13 9.05
N GLY A 369 15.39 24.98 9.55
CA GLY A 369 15.21 24.59 10.96
C GLY A 369 13.76 24.25 11.35
N SER A 370 12.91 23.86 10.41
CA SER A 370 11.50 23.52 10.68
C SER A 370 11.36 22.37 11.67
N GLU A 371 10.87 22.63 12.86
CA GLU A 371 10.53 21.62 13.87
C GLU A 371 9.45 20.67 13.37
N LEU A 372 8.45 21.18 12.62
CA LEU A 372 7.41 20.36 12.01
C LEU A 372 8.00 19.34 11.05
N LEU A 373 8.96 19.75 10.22
CA LEU A 373 9.66 18.85 9.31
C LEU A 373 10.41 17.77 10.07
N GLN A 374 11.22 18.16 11.06
CA GLN A 374 12.02 17.20 11.85
C GLN A 374 11.12 16.18 12.56
N GLN A 375 10.04 16.62 13.19
CA GLN A 375 9.07 15.76 13.85
C GLN A 375 8.40 14.77 12.87
N GLN A 376 8.01 15.25 11.66
CA GLN A 376 7.41 14.36 10.66
C GLN A 376 8.41 13.32 10.14
N LEU A 377 9.67 13.70 9.92
CA LEU A 377 10.73 12.78 9.47
C LEU A 377 11.02 11.71 10.53
N GLU A 378 11.12 12.09 11.79
CA GLU A 378 11.34 11.14 12.90
C GLU A 378 10.18 10.15 13.04
N ASN A 379 8.94 10.65 13.01
CA ASN A 379 7.76 9.80 13.08
C ASN A 379 7.64 8.88 11.85
N ALA A 380 7.98 9.37 10.64
CA ALA A 380 8.00 8.55 9.44
C ALA A 380 8.97 7.37 9.57
N ARG A 381 10.19 7.60 10.07
CA ARG A 381 11.17 6.52 10.34
C ARG A 381 10.65 5.49 11.33
N ARG A 382 9.91 5.93 12.36
CA ARG A 382 9.35 5.05 13.40
C ARG A 382 8.28 4.10 12.88
N ILE A 383 7.41 4.56 11.97
CA ILE A 383 6.28 3.77 11.48
C ILE A 383 6.50 3.13 10.11
N SER A 384 7.51 3.55 9.39
CA SER A 384 7.87 2.99 8.07
C SER A 384 8.21 1.50 8.18
N ARG A 385 7.85 0.75 7.15
CA ARG A 385 8.15 -0.68 7.00
C ARG A 385 8.86 -0.93 5.65
N PRO A 386 10.09 -0.45 5.48
CA PRO A 386 10.78 -0.51 4.18
C PRO A 386 11.02 -1.94 3.68
N ARG A 387 11.10 -2.93 4.58
CA ARG A 387 11.27 -4.34 4.22
C ARG A 387 9.96 -5.11 3.99
N ALA A 388 8.80 -4.44 4.02
CA ALA A 388 7.49 -5.08 3.98
C ALA A 388 7.36 -6.12 2.86
N SER A 389 7.76 -5.81 1.62
CA SER A 389 7.67 -6.75 0.50
C SER A 389 8.56 -7.98 0.67
N PHE A 390 9.75 -7.82 1.26
CA PHE A 390 10.63 -8.95 1.57
C PHE A 390 10.09 -9.82 2.70
N ASP A 391 9.55 -9.19 3.76
CA ASP A 391 8.98 -9.91 4.90
C ASP A 391 7.71 -10.68 4.48
N ILE A 392 6.90 -10.09 3.60
CA ILE A 392 5.74 -10.73 2.97
C ILE A 392 6.18 -11.88 2.07
N ALA A 393 7.20 -11.68 1.22
CA ALA A 393 7.75 -12.71 0.36
C ALA A 393 8.26 -13.91 1.18
N ASN A 394 9.02 -13.66 2.24
CA ASN A 394 9.51 -14.72 3.15
C ASN A 394 8.35 -15.46 3.84
N CYS A 395 7.31 -14.75 4.24
CA CYS A 395 6.10 -15.36 4.79
C CYS A 395 5.45 -16.31 3.77
N ILE A 396 5.30 -15.88 2.51
CA ILE A 396 4.75 -16.70 1.42
C ILE A 396 5.63 -17.94 1.18
N LEU A 397 6.94 -17.78 1.10
CA LEU A 397 7.89 -18.90 0.90
C LEU A 397 7.80 -19.94 2.01
N GLY A 398 7.50 -19.51 3.25
CA GLY A 398 7.28 -20.42 4.38
C GLY A 398 6.08 -21.36 4.24
N PHE A 399 5.16 -21.11 3.30
CA PHE A 399 4.02 -21.96 3.00
C PHE A 399 4.29 -22.92 1.80
N LEU A 400 5.42 -22.79 1.13
CA LEU A 400 5.77 -23.70 0.04
C LEU A 400 6.28 -25.05 0.58
N PRO A 401 6.07 -26.16 -0.15
CA PRO A 401 6.68 -27.43 0.18
C PRO A 401 8.20 -27.33 0.25
N LEU A 402 8.80 -27.97 1.25
CA LEU A 402 10.25 -28.01 1.41
C LEU A 402 10.94 -28.60 0.17
N PRO A 403 12.21 -28.27 -0.10
CA PRO A 403 13.00 -28.92 -1.14
C PRO A 403 12.98 -30.45 -0.97
N GLY A 404 12.76 -31.17 -2.06
CA GLY A 404 12.64 -32.65 -2.05
C GLY A 404 11.25 -33.17 -1.63
N VAL A 405 10.36 -32.36 -1.10
CA VAL A 405 8.97 -32.77 -0.85
C VAL A 405 8.13 -32.50 -2.11
N PRO A 406 7.39 -33.54 -2.61
CA PRO A 406 6.52 -33.38 -3.78
C PRO A 406 5.47 -32.28 -3.52
N GLY A 407 5.18 -31.46 -4.53
CA GLY A 407 4.06 -30.51 -4.51
C GLY A 407 2.71 -31.22 -4.44
N ILE A 408 1.66 -30.47 -4.07
CA ILE A 408 0.29 -31.00 -3.92
C ILE A 408 -0.18 -31.72 -5.20
N TRP A 409 0.22 -31.24 -6.36
CA TRP A 409 -0.18 -31.72 -7.68
C TRP A 409 0.56 -32.93 -8.16
N GLN A 410 1.72 -33.26 -7.58
CA GLN A 410 2.55 -34.44 -7.97
C GLN A 410 2.10 -35.73 -7.28
N ASN A 411 1.29 -35.63 -6.23
CA ASN A 411 0.82 -36.78 -5.45
C ASN A 411 -0.53 -37.36 -5.91
N ASP A 412 -1.17 -36.77 -6.93
CA ASP A 412 -2.54 -37.16 -7.33
C ASP A 412 -2.57 -38.19 -8.44
N GLN A 413 -1.91 -39.35 -8.22
CA GLN A 413 -2.35 -40.62 -8.80
C GLN A 413 -3.31 -41.28 -7.80
N GLY A 414 -4.55 -40.76 -7.74
CA GLY A 414 -5.72 -41.58 -7.40
C GLY A 414 -5.97 -41.95 -5.94
N LYS A 415 -5.62 -41.18 -4.91
CA LYS A 415 -6.22 -41.31 -3.57
C LYS A 415 -6.35 -39.97 -2.86
N ARG A 416 -7.60 -39.54 -2.62
CA ARG A 416 -7.96 -38.49 -1.67
C ARG A 416 -7.45 -38.85 -0.27
N GLN A 417 -6.24 -38.49 0.07
CA GLN A 417 -5.79 -38.52 1.46
C GLN A 417 -6.01 -37.15 2.08
N HIS A 418 -6.93 -37.10 3.05
CA HIS A 418 -6.93 -36.05 4.06
C HIS A 418 -5.58 -36.07 4.77
N ARG A 419 -4.62 -35.27 4.32
CA ARG A 419 -3.45 -34.96 5.13
C ARG A 419 -3.87 -33.92 6.13
N GLU A 420 -3.90 -34.26 7.41
CA GLU A 420 -3.78 -33.30 8.48
C GLU A 420 -2.47 -32.54 8.25
N PHE A 421 -2.60 -31.26 7.91
CA PHE A 421 -1.44 -30.38 7.84
C PHE A 421 -0.84 -30.30 9.22
N THR A 422 0.33 -30.89 9.40
CA THR A 422 1.20 -30.59 10.54
C THR A 422 1.42 -29.08 10.51
N ARG A 423 0.85 -28.39 11.52
CA ARG A 423 1.02 -26.95 11.76
C ARG A 423 2.51 -26.67 11.76
N TYR A 424 3.02 -26.00 10.72
CA TYR A 424 4.36 -25.47 10.75
C TYR A 424 4.39 -24.36 11.80
N PRO A 425 5.10 -24.53 12.92
CA PRO A 425 5.26 -23.45 13.87
C PRO A 425 6.11 -22.37 13.18
N LEU A 426 5.59 -21.15 13.06
CA LEU A 426 6.29 -19.95 12.58
C LEU A 426 7.59 -19.63 13.38
N THR A 427 7.90 -20.41 14.38
CA THR A 427 9.14 -20.34 15.19
C THR A 427 10.40 -20.87 14.48
N ARG A 428 10.28 -21.42 13.26
CA ARG A 428 11.43 -21.88 12.46
C ARG A 428 11.63 -21.10 11.16
N LEU A 429 11.50 -19.78 11.21
CA LEU A 429 12.18 -18.94 10.24
C LEU A 429 13.69 -19.03 10.55
N PRO A 430 14.57 -19.36 9.59
CA PRO A 430 16.00 -19.29 9.85
C PRO A 430 16.38 -17.82 10.06
N VAL A 431 16.45 -17.41 11.34
CA VAL A 431 16.97 -16.10 11.72
C VAL A 431 18.49 -16.17 11.54
N ARG A 432 18.96 -16.09 10.29
CA ARG A 432 20.28 -15.61 9.97
C ARG A 432 20.16 -14.21 9.39
N ILE A 433 19.80 -13.28 10.25
CA ILE A 433 19.91 -11.85 9.97
C ILE A 433 20.96 -11.31 10.92
N LEU A 434 22.03 -10.78 10.34
CA LEU A 434 23.04 -9.96 10.98
C LEU A 434 22.39 -9.02 11.99
N ARG A 435 22.72 -9.17 13.27
CA ARG A 435 22.31 -8.26 14.34
C ARG A 435 22.97 -6.89 14.10
N PRO A 436 22.21 -5.80 13.99
CA PRO A 436 22.76 -4.51 14.33
C PRO A 436 22.85 -4.45 15.86
N THR A 437 24.03 -4.12 16.37
CA THR A 437 24.32 -3.89 17.80
C THR A 437 23.46 -2.73 18.28
N LEU A 438 22.37 -3.03 18.99
CA LEU A 438 21.58 -2.05 19.72
C LEU A 438 22.14 -1.91 21.11
N LEU A 439 22.72 -0.75 21.40
CA LEU A 439 23.00 -0.27 22.75
C LEU A 439 21.66 -0.15 23.50
N VAL A 440 21.47 -1.02 24.51
CA VAL A 440 20.36 -0.97 25.44
C VAL A 440 20.62 0.14 26.43
N VAL A 441 19.88 1.25 26.33
CA VAL A 441 19.71 2.19 27.44
C VAL A 441 18.45 1.77 28.21
N SER A 442 18.68 1.22 29.39
CA SER A 442 17.66 0.88 30.38
C SER A 442 17.08 2.16 30.99
N SER A 443 15.77 2.39 30.83
CA SER A 443 15.02 3.25 31.74
C SER A 443 13.73 2.55 32.17
N ARG A 444 13.71 2.15 33.46
CA ARG A 444 12.52 1.69 34.19
C ARG A 444 11.60 2.90 34.43
N THR A 445 10.31 2.76 34.13
CA THR A 445 9.24 3.45 34.87
C THR A 445 7.92 2.65 34.76
N PRO A 446 7.08 2.67 35.81
CA PRO A 446 6.03 1.68 36.00
C PRO A 446 4.66 2.09 35.45
N GLY A 447 3.82 1.07 35.29
CA GLY A 447 2.50 1.05 34.65
C GLY A 447 1.48 2.12 35.04
N ARG A 448 0.70 2.47 34.01
CA ARG A 448 -0.67 2.97 34.17
C ARG A 448 -1.55 2.40 33.07
N THR A 449 -2.43 1.53 33.47
CA THR A 449 -3.57 1.05 32.67
C THR A 449 -4.46 2.21 32.27
N LEU A 450 -4.55 2.50 30.99
CA LEU A 450 -5.53 3.41 30.43
C LEU A 450 -6.46 2.61 29.49
N ARG A 451 -7.61 2.19 30.07
CA ARG A 451 -8.82 1.92 29.28
C ARG A 451 -9.27 3.22 28.64
N ARG A 452 -9.13 3.37 27.32
CA ARG A 452 -9.87 4.37 26.55
C ARG A 452 -10.40 3.75 25.28
N GLY A 453 -11.74 3.74 25.22
CA GLY A 453 -12.49 3.36 24.03
C GLY A 453 -12.21 4.29 22.86
N LEU A 454 -12.24 3.74 21.66
CA LEU A 454 -12.13 4.45 20.40
C LEU A 454 -13.16 5.60 20.32
N PRO A 455 -12.76 6.84 20.06
CA PRO A 455 -13.72 7.90 19.78
C PRO A 455 -14.37 7.63 18.41
N ARG A 456 -15.69 7.59 18.41
CA ARG A 456 -16.50 7.49 17.18
C ARG A 456 -16.16 8.66 16.26
N LEU A 457 -15.96 8.42 14.99
CA LEU A 457 -15.71 9.37 13.89
C LEU A 457 -16.63 10.63 13.88
N LYS A 458 -17.70 10.65 14.66
CA LYS A 458 -18.56 11.83 14.87
C LYS A 458 -17.83 13.02 15.52
N PHE A 459 -16.73 12.80 16.24
CA PHE A 459 -16.00 13.87 16.94
C PHE A 459 -15.15 14.72 15.98
N LEU A 460 -14.54 14.10 14.97
CA LEU A 460 -13.78 14.85 13.96
C LEU A 460 -14.68 15.78 13.12
N ARG A 461 -15.88 15.32 12.73
CA ARG A 461 -16.84 16.18 12.03
C ARG A 461 -17.32 17.37 12.87
N ARG A 462 -17.40 17.22 14.18
CA ARG A 462 -17.85 18.30 15.08
C ARG A 462 -16.72 19.30 15.38
N ARG A 463 -15.48 18.85 15.54
CA ARG A 463 -14.32 19.72 15.77
C ARG A 463 -13.98 20.60 14.55
N VAL A 464 -14.07 20.02 13.35
CA VAL A 464 -13.87 20.75 12.08
C VAL A 464 -15.00 21.75 11.82
N ARG A 465 -16.27 21.43 12.13
CA ARG A 465 -17.38 22.39 12.02
C ARG A 465 -17.32 23.52 13.06
N ASN A 466 -16.82 23.27 14.24
CA ASN A 466 -16.70 24.31 15.27
C ASN A 466 -15.54 25.27 15.00
N LEU A 467 -14.43 24.81 14.41
CA LEU A 467 -13.32 25.67 13.98
C LEU A 467 -13.72 26.58 12.80
N SER A 468 -14.58 26.13 11.89
CA SER A 468 -15.10 26.99 10.82
C SER A 468 -16.15 27.99 11.29
N ARG A 469 -16.92 27.68 12.34
CA ARG A 469 -17.93 28.60 12.90
C ARG A 469 -17.33 29.66 13.86
N SER A 470 -16.22 29.35 14.57
CA SER A 470 -15.54 30.35 15.38
C SER A 470 -14.85 31.42 14.51
N ARG A 471 -14.21 31.03 13.40
CA ARG A 471 -13.59 31.97 12.45
C ARG A 471 -14.60 32.85 11.70
N SER A 472 -15.81 32.36 11.44
CA SER A 472 -16.86 33.16 10.81
C SER A 472 -17.48 34.20 11.77
N ARG A 473 -17.37 34.02 13.10
CA ARG A 473 -17.81 35.04 14.10
C ARG A 473 -16.73 36.09 14.36
N GLU A 474 -15.46 35.74 14.41
CA GLU A 474 -14.38 36.73 14.54
C GLU A 474 -14.29 37.69 13.35
N ASN A 475 -14.58 37.23 12.12
CA ASN A 475 -14.62 38.12 10.95
C ASN A 475 -15.88 38.98 10.84
N LEU A 476 -16.95 38.69 11.58
CA LEU A 476 -18.17 39.51 11.64
C LEU A 476 -18.09 40.60 12.73
N ASP A 477 -17.34 40.37 13.80
CA ASP A 477 -17.12 41.38 14.83
C ASP A 477 -16.08 42.45 14.42
N HIS A 478 -15.09 42.11 13.58
CA HIS A 478 -14.13 43.09 13.03
C HIS A 478 -14.69 44.00 11.91
N SER A 479 -15.88 43.66 11.36
CA SER A 479 -16.54 44.53 10.36
C SER A 479 -17.57 45.47 10.94
N ARG A 480 -17.92 45.38 12.24
CA ARG A 480 -18.86 46.28 12.92
C ARG A 480 -18.21 47.45 13.68
N ASP A 481 -16.88 47.37 13.94
CA ASP A 481 -16.16 48.43 14.66
C ASP A 481 -15.52 49.52 13.76
N LYS A 482 -15.81 49.51 12.45
CA LYS A 482 -15.31 50.54 11.52
C LYS A 482 -16.38 51.43 10.90
N SER A 483 -17.61 51.48 11.47
CA SER A 483 -18.67 52.35 10.95
C SER A 483 -19.28 53.30 11.99
N THR A 484 -18.54 53.64 13.05
CA THR A 484 -18.91 54.72 13.96
C THR A 484 -17.67 55.52 14.35
N GLU A 485 -17.16 56.32 13.41
CA GLU A 485 -16.41 57.56 13.66
C GLU A 485 -16.28 58.30 12.33
N THR A 486 -16.94 59.44 12.29
CA THR A 486 -17.13 60.55 11.37
C THR A 486 -18.38 60.52 10.54
#